data_8c441a840ed1a0ac333e9280a4436b42
#
_entry.id   8c441a840ed1a0ac333e9280a4436b42
#
_cell.length_a   1.000
_cell.length_b   1.000
_cell.length_c   1.000
_cell.angle_alpha   90.00
_cell.angle_beta   90.00
_cell.angle_gamma   90.00
#
_symmetry.space_group_name_H-M   'P 1'
#
loop_
_entity.id
_entity.type
_entity.pdbx_description
1 polymer ?
#
loop_
_entity_poly.entity_id
_entity_poly.type
_entity_poly.pdbx_seq_one_letter_code
_entity_poly.pdbx_strand_id
1 'polypeptide(L)'
;RDDGSKDRTREIIQDFCQKDNRIHFVNPDSVENLGVIKSFFYLLKYQESDIYFFSDQDDVWLPEKVEMQLEEAIKHDTSQPLLVYTDLKVVDQELNVVHESMIRTQSDHANTELLQELTENTVTGGVSMINQALADLWTGQEAHDLLMHDWYLALLAAAFGHLVYIDQPSELYRQHSNNVLGARTLRKRMQNWIRPHILFAKYWKLIQDSQEQARNLLALPLATQNKELIENFVTIMEVPFMERLRRLKKYGYRKNRAFHTFVFTTLILTKFAYKE
;
A
#
# COMPACT_ATOMS: atom_id res chain seq x y z
N ARG A 1 10.28 8.33 14.35
CA ARG A 1 11.63 8.08 13.84
C ARG A 1 11.97 9.10 12.75
N ASP A 2 13.19 9.64 12.79
CA ASP A 2 13.71 10.50 11.73
C ASP A 2 14.63 9.70 10.80
N ASP A 3 14.51 9.91 9.50
CA ASP A 3 15.24 9.14 8.48
C ASP A 3 16.42 9.95 7.86
N GLY A 4 17.06 10.78 8.70
CA GLY A 4 18.25 11.57 8.37
C GLY A 4 17.94 12.97 7.84
N SER A 5 16.95 13.64 8.40
CA SER A 5 16.62 15.04 8.08
C SER A 5 17.82 15.96 8.32
N LYS A 6 17.96 16.96 7.42
CA LYS A 6 19.06 17.95 7.46
C LYS A 6 18.59 19.35 7.91
N ASP A 7 17.32 19.47 8.22
CA ASP A 7 16.68 20.69 8.72
C ASP A 7 16.40 20.57 10.23
N ARG A 8 15.49 21.40 10.74
CA ARG A 8 15.13 21.42 12.16
C ARG A 8 14.18 20.30 12.61
N THR A 9 13.88 19.30 11.77
CA THR A 9 12.93 18.23 12.08
C THR A 9 13.25 17.53 13.40
N ARG A 10 14.53 17.19 13.63
CA ARG A 10 14.97 16.49 14.86
C ARG A 10 14.78 17.33 16.12
N GLU A 11 15.07 18.64 16.04
CA GLU A 11 14.84 19.58 17.16
C GLU A 11 13.34 19.66 17.47
N ILE A 12 12.50 19.76 16.44
CA ILE A 12 11.04 19.80 16.61
C ILE A 12 10.52 18.52 17.26
N ILE A 13 10.99 17.33 16.85
CA ILE A 13 10.60 16.06 17.48
C ILE A 13 10.99 16.06 18.95
N GLN A 14 12.23 16.47 19.31
CA GLN A 14 12.70 16.54 20.69
C GLN A 14 11.86 17.50 21.54
N ASP A 15 11.48 18.67 20.98
CA ASP A 15 10.60 19.62 21.66
C ASP A 15 9.21 19.02 21.98
N PHE A 16 8.65 18.24 21.05
CA PHE A 16 7.40 17.53 21.28
C PHE A 16 7.54 16.43 22.36
N CYS A 17 8.62 15.66 22.33
CA CYS A 17 8.89 14.65 23.37
C CYS A 17 9.03 15.27 24.78
N GLN A 18 9.55 16.51 24.90
CA GLN A 18 9.63 17.22 26.19
C GLN A 18 8.25 17.71 26.67
N LYS A 19 7.33 18.01 25.76
CA LYS A 19 6.00 18.51 26.08
C LYS A 19 4.99 17.42 26.40
N ASP A 20 5.16 16.24 25.80
CA ASP A 20 4.26 15.10 25.99
C ASP A 20 5.06 13.80 26.10
N ASN A 21 5.00 13.17 27.27
CA ASN A 21 5.73 11.94 27.59
C ASN A 21 5.23 10.70 26.83
N ARG A 22 4.12 10.80 26.10
CA ARG A 22 3.60 9.75 25.21
C ARG A 22 4.32 9.75 23.86
N ILE A 23 5.05 10.82 23.53
CA ILE A 23 5.80 10.94 22.28
C ILE A 23 7.22 10.43 22.48
N HIS A 24 7.62 9.47 21.67
CA HIS A 24 8.93 8.84 21.75
C HIS A 24 9.73 9.07 20.47
N PHE A 25 10.93 9.65 20.60
CA PHE A 25 11.88 9.75 19.50
C PHE A 25 12.79 8.52 19.49
N VAL A 26 12.49 7.56 18.59
CA VAL A 26 13.06 6.20 18.63
C VAL A 26 14.54 6.13 18.24
N ASN A 27 15.04 7.09 17.45
CA ASN A 27 16.45 7.12 17.01
C ASN A 27 17.13 8.49 17.23
N PRO A 28 17.18 9.01 18.47
CA PRO A 28 17.71 10.34 18.76
C PRO A 28 19.22 10.46 18.45
N ASP A 29 19.97 9.36 18.50
CA ASP A 29 21.41 9.31 18.29
C ASP A 29 21.84 8.77 16.91
N SER A 30 20.88 8.45 16.03
CA SER A 30 21.13 7.93 14.69
C SER A 30 20.57 8.85 13.62
N VAL A 31 21.33 9.01 12.52
CA VAL A 31 20.93 9.74 11.30
C VAL A 31 20.82 8.80 10.10
N GLU A 32 20.71 7.49 10.34
CA GLU A 32 20.64 6.50 9.32
C GLU A 32 19.31 6.61 8.54
N ASN A 33 19.41 6.67 7.22
CA ASN A 33 18.27 6.62 6.31
C ASN A 33 17.96 5.15 5.97
N LEU A 34 16.83 4.66 6.47
CA LEU A 34 16.35 3.29 6.21
C LEU A 34 15.32 3.23 5.07
N GLY A 35 14.78 4.39 4.69
CA GLY A 35 13.62 4.51 3.81
C GLY A 35 12.30 4.19 4.53
N VAL A 36 11.19 4.55 3.88
CA VAL A 36 9.83 4.50 4.44
C VAL A 36 9.48 3.11 4.99
N ILE A 37 9.69 2.05 4.20
CA ILE A 37 9.28 0.69 4.54
C ILE A 37 9.97 0.19 5.81
N LYS A 38 11.29 0.27 5.85
CA LYS A 38 12.07 -0.19 7.02
C LYS A 38 11.80 0.70 8.25
N SER A 39 11.56 2.00 8.05
CA SER A 39 11.22 2.91 9.13
C SER A 39 9.91 2.49 9.81
N PHE A 40 8.84 2.22 9.07
CA PHE A 40 7.58 1.73 9.64
C PHE A 40 7.71 0.32 10.22
N PHE A 41 8.47 -0.57 9.58
CA PHE A 41 8.75 -1.91 10.12
C PHE A 41 9.39 -1.85 11.52
N TYR A 42 10.41 -1.00 11.70
CA TYR A 42 11.07 -0.84 13.00
C TYR A 42 10.19 -0.11 14.02
N LEU A 43 9.35 0.83 13.59
CA LEU A 43 8.40 1.49 14.50
C LEU A 43 7.36 0.51 15.04
N LEU A 44 6.84 -0.41 14.24
CA LEU A 44 5.94 -1.47 14.70
C LEU A 44 6.62 -2.42 15.70
N LYS A 45 7.91 -2.69 15.52
CA LYS A 45 8.69 -3.52 16.47
C LYS A 45 9.06 -2.79 17.76
N TYR A 46 9.00 -1.46 17.77
CA TYR A 46 9.45 -0.67 18.91
C TYR A 46 8.55 -0.85 20.13
N GLN A 47 7.25 -0.95 19.92
CA GLN A 47 6.28 -1.09 21.01
C GLN A 47 5.06 -1.88 20.55
N GLU A 48 4.64 -2.85 21.37
CA GLU A 48 3.39 -3.57 21.19
C GLU A 48 2.19 -2.68 21.56
N SER A 49 1.11 -2.81 20.79
CA SER A 49 -0.16 -2.12 21.02
C SER A 49 -1.30 -2.92 20.38
N ASP A 50 -2.51 -2.81 20.92
CA ASP A 50 -3.69 -3.46 20.31
C ASP A 50 -3.95 -2.98 18.89
N ILE A 51 -3.71 -1.68 18.65
CA ILE A 51 -4.02 -0.98 17.39
C ILE A 51 -2.88 -0.02 17.03
N TYR A 52 -2.59 0.07 15.74
CA TYR A 52 -1.61 0.99 15.17
C TYR A 52 -2.22 1.83 14.06
N PHE A 53 -1.86 3.09 14.03
CA PHE A 53 -2.16 4.03 12.94
C PHE A 53 -0.86 4.52 12.32
N PHE A 54 -0.80 4.57 11.01
CA PHE A 54 0.30 5.20 10.31
C PHE A 54 0.02 6.69 10.10
N SER A 55 1.06 7.51 10.19
CA SER A 55 0.93 8.96 10.01
C SER A 55 2.11 9.48 9.21
N ASP A 56 1.81 10.15 8.11
CA ASP A 56 2.78 10.91 7.33
C ASP A 56 2.89 12.34 7.89
N GLN A 57 4.09 12.92 7.83
CA GLN A 57 4.42 14.20 8.48
C GLN A 57 3.79 15.43 7.81
N ASP A 58 3.26 15.27 6.60
CA ASP A 58 2.75 16.36 5.77
C ASP A 58 1.22 16.32 5.57
N ASP A 59 0.56 15.29 6.08
CA ASP A 59 -0.88 15.10 5.97
C ASP A 59 -1.64 15.60 7.22
N VAL A 60 -2.95 15.77 7.10
CA VAL A 60 -3.80 16.25 8.20
C VAL A 60 -4.94 15.27 8.45
N TRP A 61 -4.95 14.64 9.62
CA TRP A 61 -6.05 13.77 10.06
C TRP A 61 -7.32 14.58 10.31
N LEU A 62 -8.44 14.07 9.84
CA LEU A 62 -9.75 14.60 10.21
C LEU A 62 -10.12 14.15 11.63
N PRO A 63 -10.91 14.94 12.37
CA PRO A 63 -11.21 14.67 13.79
C PRO A 63 -11.81 13.27 14.04
N GLU A 64 -12.61 12.77 13.12
CA GLU A 64 -13.36 11.52 13.25
C GLU A 64 -12.55 10.27 12.89
N LYS A 65 -11.30 10.42 12.39
CA LYS A 65 -10.50 9.33 11.83
C LYS A 65 -10.36 8.14 12.79
N VAL A 66 -9.89 8.40 14.00
CA VAL A 66 -9.59 7.34 14.98
C VAL A 66 -10.89 6.67 15.42
N GLU A 67 -11.92 7.44 15.77
CA GLU A 67 -13.21 6.93 16.20
C GLU A 67 -13.84 6.03 15.15
N MET A 68 -13.95 6.52 13.90
CA MET A 68 -14.55 5.79 12.78
C MET A 68 -13.86 4.44 12.52
N GLN A 69 -12.52 4.41 12.52
CA GLN A 69 -11.78 3.19 12.27
C GLN A 69 -11.83 2.21 13.44
N LEU A 70 -11.86 2.70 14.69
CA LEU A 70 -12.07 1.85 15.87
C LEU A 70 -13.48 1.27 15.92
N GLU A 71 -14.53 2.05 15.61
CA GLU A 71 -15.90 1.56 15.51
C GLU A 71 -16.08 0.47 14.45
N GLU A 72 -15.31 0.52 13.37
CA GLU A 72 -15.27 -0.55 12.39
C GLU A 72 -14.52 -1.77 12.92
N ALA A 73 -13.34 -1.55 13.51
CA ALA A 73 -12.48 -2.62 14.00
C ALA A 73 -13.17 -3.55 15.02
N ILE A 74 -13.98 -3.00 15.94
CA ILE A 74 -14.69 -3.79 16.97
C ILE A 74 -15.74 -4.74 16.40
N LYS A 75 -16.11 -4.61 15.11
CA LYS A 75 -17.03 -5.53 14.44
C LYS A 75 -16.37 -6.81 13.94
N HIS A 76 -15.04 -6.86 13.99
CA HIS A 76 -14.21 -7.95 13.47
C HIS A 76 -13.52 -8.71 14.62
N ASP A 77 -13.12 -9.95 14.35
CA ASP A 77 -12.34 -10.76 15.29
C ASP A 77 -10.90 -10.21 15.35
N THR A 78 -10.55 -9.59 16.46
CA THR A 78 -9.22 -8.99 16.68
C THR A 78 -8.09 -10.01 16.85
N SER A 79 -8.41 -11.30 17.00
CA SER A 79 -7.41 -12.37 17.00
C SER A 79 -6.88 -12.68 15.59
N GLN A 80 -7.56 -12.23 14.55
CA GLN A 80 -7.15 -12.37 13.17
C GLN A 80 -6.51 -11.09 12.64
N PRO A 81 -5.59 -11.17 11.67
CA PRO A 81 -5.03 -9.99 11.01
C PRO A 81 -6.12 -9.07 10.46
N LEU A 82 -6.10 -7.81 10.85
CA LEU A 82 -7.09 -6.82 10.43
C LEU A 82 -6.39 -5.55 9.95
N LEU A 83 -6.79 -5.08 8.76
CA LEU A 83 -6.51 -3.74 8.26
C LEU A 83 -7.82 -3.05 7.92
N VAL A 84 -8.06 -1.89 8.55
CA VAL A 84 -9.16 -0.98 8.21
C VAL A 84 -8.58 0.26 7.58
N TYR A 85 -9.04 0.63 6.38
CA TYR A 85 -8.63 1.85 5.72
C TYR A 85 -9.82 2.67 5.22
N THR A 86 -9.57 3.95 5.02
CA THR A 86 -10.57 4.90 4.57
C THR A 86 -10.20 5.50 3.23
N ASP A 87 -11.08 6.33 2.66
CA ASP A 87 -10.70 7.25 1.60
C ASP A 87 -9.94 8.46 2.18
N LEU A 88 -9.41 9.30 1.30
CA LEU A 88 -8.77 10.56 1.63
C LEU A 88 -9.13 11.66 0.62
N LYS A 89 -9.06 12.90 1.06
CA LYS A 89 -9.17 14.08 0.18
C LYS A 89 -7.79 14.50 -0.26
N VAL A 90 -7.61 14.68 -1.56
CA VAL A 90 -6.37 15.26 -2.10
C VAL A 90 -6.45 16.77 -2.00
N VAL A 91 -5.46 17.40 -1.36
CA VAL A 91 -5.39 18.84 -1.17
C VAL A 91 -4.08 19.41 -1.71
N ASP A 92 -4.07 20.73 -2.01
CA ASP A 92 -2.85 21.46 -2.34
C ASP A 92 -2.04 21.85 -1.08
N GLN A 93 -0.98 22.64 -1.26
CA GLN A 93 -0.11 23.07 -0.15
C GLN A 93 -0.84 23.94 0.88
N GLU A 94 -1.86 24.68 0.45
CA GLU A 94 -2.72 25.56 1.26
C GLU A 94 -3.94 24.85 1.85
N LEU A 95 -4.05 23.50 1.67
CA LEU A 95 -5.17 22.65 2.10
C LEU A 95 -6.49 22.88 1.34
N ASN A 96 -6.45 23.50 0.16
CA ASN A 96 -7.64 23.56 -0.69
C ASN A 96 -7.87 22.19 -1.34
N VAL A 97 -9.12 21.70 -1.34
CA VAL A 97 -9.46 20.41 -1.89
C VAL A 97 -9.34 20.41 -3.42
N VAL A 98 -8.49 19.53 -3.94
CA VAL A 98 -8.28 19.26 -5.37
C VAL A 98 -9.17 18.09 -5.83
N HIS A 99 -9.26 17.04 -5.01
CA HIS A 99 -10.15 15.90 -5.23
C HIS A 99 -10.78 15.46 -3.92
N GLU A 100 -12.09 15.28 -3.91
CA GLU A 100 -12.87 14.85 -2.72
C GLU A 100 -12.64 13.37 -2.35
N SER A 101 -12.15 12.56 -3.27
CA SER A 101 -11.90 11.14 -3.10
C SER A 101 -10.72 10.70 -3.95
N MET A 102 -9.71 10.09 -3.33
CA MET A 102 -8.60 9.48 -4.05
C MET A 102 -9.03 8.19 -4.72
N ILE A 103 -9.81 7.36 -4.05
CA ILE A 103 -10.31 6.08 -4.58
C ILE A 103 -11.08 6.30 -5.88
N ARG A 104 -12.06 7.20 -5.90
CA ARG A 104 -12.87 7.50 -7.09
C ARG A 104 -12.06 8.16 -8.22
N THR A 105 -10.97 8.84 -7.88
CA THR A 105 -10.09 9.48 -8.87
C THR A 105 -9.12 8.49 -9.51
N GLN A 106 -8.59 7.52 -8.75
CA GLN A 106 -7.56 6.60 -9.21
C GLN A 106 -8.11 5.23 -9.61
N SER A 107 -9.12 4.72 -8.89
CA SER A 107 -9.75 3.43 -9.08
C SER A 107 -11.27 3.59 -9.18
N ASP A 108 -11.98 2.60 -9.72
CA ASP A 108 -13.45 2.62 -9.75
C ASP A 108 -14.03 2.21 -8.39
N HIS A 109 -13.27 1.47 -7.60
CA HIS A 109 -13.64 0.96 -6.27
C HIS A 109 -12.42 0.73 -5.39
N ALA A 110 -12.64 0.62 -4.09
CA ALA A 110 -11.65 0.18 -3.12
C ALA A 110 -11.55 -1.35 -3.13
N ASN A 111 -10.35 -1.87 -2.87
CA ASN A 111 -10.10 -3.30 -2.81
C ASN A 111 -10.28 -3.82 -1.38
N THR A 112 -10.98 -4.95 -1.24
CA THR A 112 -11.17 -5.65 0.04
C THR A 112 -10.84 -7.14 -0.05
N GLU A 113 -10.37 -7.60 -1.19
CA GLU A 113 -10.08 -9.01 -1.44
C GLU A 113 -8.66 -9.22 -1.97
N LEU A 114 -8.07 -10.37 -1.63
CA LEU A 114 -6.72 -10.76 -2.06
C LEU A 114 -6.55 -10.72 -3.57
N LEU A 115 -7.53 -11.20 -4.34
CA LEU A 115 -7.48 -11.21 -5.80
C LEU A 115 -7.28 -9.80 -6.38
N GLN A 116 -7.93 -8.80 -5.80
CA GLN A 116 -7.84 -7.41 -6.23
C GLN A 116 -6.46 -6.83 -5.86
N GLU A 117 -6.04 -7.01 -4.61
CA GLU A 117 -4.77 -6.49 -4.10
C GLU A 117 -3.54 -7.13 -4.78
N LEU A 118 -3.61 -8.37 -5.25
CA LEU A 118 -2.53 -8.97 -6.03
C LEU A 118 -2.17 -8.17 -7.28
N THR A 119 -3.14 -7.50 -7.87
CA THR A 119 -2.94 -6.81 -9.15
C THR A 119 -2.83 -5.29 -9.02
N GLU A 120 -3.48 -4.69 -8.03
CA GLU A 120 -3.54 -3.23 -7.86
C GLU A 120 -3.85 -2.86 -6.41
N ASN A 121 -3.04 -1.99 -5.81
CA ASN A 121 -3.26 -1.48 -4.46
C ASN A 121 -4.23 -0.29 -4.46
N THR A 122 -5.13 -0.26 -3.49
CA THR A 122 -5.97 0.91 -3.18
C THR A 122 -5.78 1.44 -1.76
N VAL A 123 -4.95 0.77 -0.97
CA VAL A 123 -4.64 1.19 0.40
C VAL A 123 -3.54 2.24 0.39
N THR A 124 -3.71 3.29 1.18
CA THR A 124 -2.68 4.30 1.47
C THR A 124 -2.30 4.22 2.94
N GLY A 125 -1.00 4.28 3.23
CA GLY A 125 -0.46 4.14 4.59
C GLY A 125 -1.12 5.10 5.58
N GLY A 126 -1.14 6.40 5.28
CA GLY A 126 -1.68 7.43 6.16
C GLY A 126 -3.12 7.23 6.59
N VAL A 127 -3.97 6.56 5.79
CA VAL A 127 -5.38 6.26 6.15
C VAL A 127 -5.59 4.85 6.68
N SER A 128 -4.52 4.12 6.96
CA SER A 128 -4.59 2.74 7.42
C SER A 128 -4.49 2.63 8.94
N MET A 129 -5.30 1.72 9.48
CA MET A 129 -5.22 1.22 10.84
C MET A 129 -5.03 -0.30 10.79
N ILE A 130 -4.13 -0.84 11.60
CA ILE A 130 -3.92 -2.29 11.73
C ILE A 130 -4.00 -2.73 13.20
N ASN A 131 -4.31 -4.00 13.43
CA ASN A 131 -4.25 -4.59 14.75
C ASN A 131 -2.90 -5.28 15.02
N GLN A 132 -2.70 -5.71 16.28
CA GLN A 132 -1.50 -6.41 16.71
C GLN A 132 -1.26 -7.70 15.91
N ALA A 133 -2.30 -8.48 15.61
CA ALA A 133 -2.16 -9.73 14.86
C ALA A 133 -1.57 -9.51 13.45
N LEU A 134 -1.94 -8.42 12.78
CA LEU A 134 -1.35 -8.05 11.49
C LEU A 134 0.07 -7.50 11.66
N ALA A 135 0.32 -6.71 12.69
CA ALA A 135 1.66 -6.21 12.99
C ALA A 135 2.63 -7.36 13.26
N ASP A 136 2.25 -8.36 14.06
CA ASP A 136 3.04 -9.56 14.35
C ASP A 136 3.32 -10.38 13.10
N LEU A 137 2.32 -10.54 12.24
CA LEU A 137 2.47 -11.28 11.00
C LEU A 137 3.53 -10.65 10.08
N TRP A 138 3.62 -9.33 10.02
CA TRP A 138 4.67 -8.65 9.26
C TRP A 138 6.00 -8.64 9.99
N THR A 139 6.03 -8.24 11.27
CA THR A 139 7.26 -8.06 12.04
C THR A 139 7.93 -9.36 12.47
N GLY A 140 7.20 -10.48 12.45
CA GLY A 140 7.73 -11.84 12.62
C GLY A 140 8.53 -12.35 11.43
N GLN A 141 8.49 -11.66 10.29
CA GLN A 141 9.29 -11.97 9.12
C GLN A 141 10.62 -11.18 9.15
N GLU A 142 11.57 -11.60 8.30
CA GLU A 142 12.73 -10.77 8.01
C GLU A 142 12.27 -9.53 7.21
N ALA A 143 13.01 -8.42 7.36
CA ALA A 143 12.72 -7.22 6.59
C ALA A 143 13.02 -7.48 5.10
N HIS A 144 11.98 -7.67 4.32
CA HIS A 144 12.08 -7.87 2.87
C HIS A 144 12.14 -6.53 2.13
N ASP A 145 12.73 -6.55 0.94
CA ASP A 145 12.58 -5.45 0.01
C ASP A 145 11.17 -5.51 -0.58
N LEU A 146 10.33 -4.58 -0.16
CA LEU A 146 8.93 -4.45 -0.57
C LEU A 146 8.77 -3.29 -1.54
N LEU A 147 7.72 -3.31 -2.35
CA LEU A 147 7.36 -2.16 -3.18
C LEU A 147 6.84 -1.01 -2.31
N MET A 148 5.87 -1.32 -1.42
CA MET A 148 5.31 -0.41 -0.42
C MET A 148 4.79 -1.21 0.78
N HIS A 149 4.95 -0.66 1.98
CA HIS A 149 4.52 -1.30 3.23
C HIS A 149 3.00 -1.42 3.34
N ASP A 150 2.26 -0.39 2.93
CA ASP A 150 0.80 -0.36 2.94
C ASP A 150 0.20 -1.43 2.03
N TRP A 151 0.74 -1.60 0.81
CA TRP A 151 0.32 -2.66 -0.09
C TRP A 151 0.63 -4.06 0.47
N TYR A 152 1.79 -4.23 1.10
CA TYR A 152 2.15 -5.51 1.69
C TYR A 152 1.24 -5.86 2.88
N LEU A 153 0.94 -4.90 3.74
CA LEU A 153 -0.03 -5.07 4.83
C LEU A 153 -1.43 -5.39 4.32
N ALA A 154 -1.87 -4.75 3.24
CA ALA A 154 -3.15 -5.07 2.60
C ALA A 154 -3.19 -6.51 2.06
N LEU A 155 -2.11 -6.97 1.42
CA LEU A 155 -1.98 -8.37 0.97
C LEU A 155 -2.02 -9.36 2.14
N LEU A 156 -1.31 -9.07 3.24
CA LEU A 156 -1.33 -9.90 4.45
C LEU A 156 -2.73 -9.94 5.07
N ALA A 157 -3.38 -8.79 5.24
CA ALA A 157 -4.74 -8.72 5.79
C ALA A 157 -5.75 -9.48 4.93
N ALA A 158 -5.70 -9.30 3.61
CA ALA A 158 -6.59 -10.01 2.67
C ALA A 158 -6.30 -11.52 2.58
N ALA A 159 -5.07 -11.96 2.85
CA ALA A 159 -4.69 -13.36 2.78
C ALA A 159 -4.94 -14.14 4.07
N PHE A 160 -4.87 -13.49 5.24
CA PHE A 160 -4.88 -14.14 6.55
C PHE A 160 -6.02 -13.69 7.48
N GLY A 161 -6.77 -12.64 7.10
CA GLY A 161 -7.82 -12.08 7.94
C GLY A 161 -8.75 -11.18 7.18
N HIS A 162 -8.79 -9.89 7.54
CA HIS A 162 -9.77 -8.94 7.02
C HIS A 162 -9.10 -7.66 6.48
N LEU A 163 -9.42 -7.33 5.23
CA LEU A 163 -9.13 -6.03 4.62
C LEU A 163 -10.45 -5.27 4.46
N VAL A 164 -10.63 -4.20 5.20
CA VAL A 164 -11.91 -3.49 5.34
C VAL A 164 -11.77 -2.06 4.86
N TYR A 165 -12.73 -1.60 4.07
CA TYR A 165 -12.79 -0.22 3.56
C TYR A 165 -13.99 0.52 4.11
N ILE A 166 -13.77 1.75 4.58
CA ILE A 166 -14.82 2.70 4.97
C ILE A 166 -14.89 3.78 3.88
N ASP A 167 -16.04 3.88 3.20
CA ASP A 167 -16.27 4.86 2.11
C ASP A 167 -16.48 6.29 2.65
N GLN A 168 -15.52 6.75 3.44
CA GLN A 168 -15.47 8.11 3.98
C GLN A 168 -14.01 8.58 4.02
N PRO A 169 -13.71 9.83 3.65
CA PRO A 169 -12.35 10.37 3.81
C PRO A 169 -12.06 10.66 5.29
N SER A 170 -10.89 10.26 5.76
CA SER A 170 -10.41 10.52 7.12
C SER A 170 -9.18 11.41 7.19
N GLU A 171 -8.66 11.83 6.03
CA GLU A 171 -7.40 12.56 5.94
C GLU A 171 -7.38 13.53 4.77
N LEU A 172 -6.69 14.63 4.96
CA LEU A 172 -6.29 15.57 3.91
C LEU A 172 -4.87 15.21 3.46
N TYR A 173 -4.77 14.57 2.31
CA TYR A 173 -3.50 14.17 1.68
C TYR A 173 -2.90 15.35 0.92
N ARG A 174 -1.82 15.89 1.43
CA ARG A 174 -1.16 17.07 0.85
C ARG A 174 -0.30 16.71 -0.35
N GLN A 175 -0.62 17.31 -1.49
CA GLN A 175 0.09 17.05 -2.72
C GLN A 175 1.18 18.10 -2.97
N HIS A 176 2.44 17.66 -3.06
CA HIS A 176 3.59 18.47 -3.43
C HIS A 176 4.53 17.72 -4.40
N SER A 177 5.55 18.42 -4.93
CA SER A 177 6.46 17.86 -5.94
C SER A 177 7.27 16.64 -5.47
N ASN A 178 7.40 16.45 -4.17
CA ASN A 178 8.25 15.43 -3.53
C ASN A 178 7.47 14.19 -3.06
N ASN A 179 6.14 14.13 -3.25
CA ASN A 179 5.38 12.93 -2.88
C ASN A 179 5.87 11.71 -3.67
N VAL A 180 6.01 10.58 -2.98
CA VAL A 180 6.42 9.28 -3.59
C VAL A 180 5.41 8.86 -4.65
N LEU A 181 4.11 9.05 -4.38
CA LEU A 181 3.00 8.78 -5.28
C LEU A 181 2.12 10.04 -5.45
N GLY A 182 2.57 11.01 -6.25
CA GLY A 182 1.76 12.20 -6.54
C GLY A 182 0.67 11.94 -7.58
N ALA A 183 -0.51 12.62 -7.46
CA ALA A 183 -1.56 12.57 -8.48
C ALA A 183 -1.01 12.99 -9.85
N ARG A 184 -1.26 12.16 -10.86
CA ARG A 184 -0.70 12.35 -12.21
C ARG A 184 -1.39 13.53 -12.91
N THR A 185 -0.67 14.62 -13.11
CA THR A 185 -1.17 15.76 -13.91
C THR A 185 -1.41 15.30 -15.38
N LEU A 186 -2.41 15.92 -16.04
CA LEU A 186 -2.71 15.68 -17.46
C LEU A 186 -1.48 15.84 -18.36
N ARG A 187 -0.55 16.75 -18.03
CA ARG A 187 0.70 16.97 -18.76
C ARG A 187 1.64 15.75 -18.69
N LYS A 188 1.77 15.09 -17.52
CA LYS A 188 2.54 13.84 -17.39
C LYS A 188 1.86 12.67 -18.13
N ARG A 189 0.52 12.64 -18.19
CA ARG A 189 -0.23 11.67 -19.00
C ARG A 189 0.10 11.84 -20.51
N MET A 190 0.06 13.06 -21.04
CA MET A 190 0.38 13.33 -22.46
C MET A 190 1.83 12.98 -22.80
N GLN A 191 2.81 13.29 -21.95
CA GLN A 191 4.21 12.95 -22.17
C GLN A 191 4.46 11.44 -22.25
N ASN A 192 3.71 10.63 -21.50
CA ASN A 192 3.82 9.16 -21.55
C ASN A 192 3.29 8.56 -22.86
N TRP A 193 2.33 9.22 -23.54
CA TRP A 193 1.82 8.78 -24.86
C TRP A 193 2.85 8.94 -25.99
N ILE A 194 3.77 9.88 -25.88
CA ILE A 194 4.82 10.15 -26.87
C ILE A 194 5.97 9.13 -26.77
N ARG A 195 6.06 8.39 -25.66
CA ARG A 195 7.14 7.41 -25.40
C ARG A 195 6.56 6.07 -24.93
N PRO A 196 5.94 5.30 -25.84
CA PRO A 196 5.23 4.06 -25.47
C PRO A 196 6.15 3.01 -24.81
N HIS A 197 7.43 2.94 -25.21
CA HIS A 197 8.39 2.01 -24.60
C HIS A 197 8.63 2.29 -23.10
N ILE A 198 8.62 3.56 -22.66
CA ILE A 198 8.73 3.93 -21.25
C ILE A 198 7.44 3.55 -20.50
N LEU A 199 6.29 3.71 -21.14
CA LEU A 199 5.00 3.34 -20.57
C LEU A 199 4.93 1.83 -20.33
N PHE A 200 5.29 1.01 -21.32
CA PHE A 200 5.29 -0.44 -21.19
C PHE A 200 6.32 -0.93 -20.15
N ALA A 201 7.51 -0.34 -20.11
CA ALA A 201 8.50 -0.65 -19.09
C ALA A 201 7.98 -0.38 -17.66
N LYS A 202 7.24 0.74 -17.46
CA LYS A 202 6.60 1.05 -16.16
C LYS A 202 5.50 0.06 -15.80
N TYR A 203 4.67 -0.35 -16.77
CA TYR A 203 3.65 -1.37 -16.54
C TYR A 203 4.27 -2.71 -16.15
N TRP A 204 5.31 -3.15 -16.87
CA TRP A 204 6.01 -4.39 -16.56
C TRP A 204 6.67 -4.35 -15.20
N LYS A 205 7.36 -3.25 -14.89
CA LYS A 205 7.96 -3.08 -13.57
C LYS A 205 6.91 -3.22 -12.46
N LEU A 206 5.76 -2.56 -12.59
CA LEU A 206 4.69 -2.67 -11.60
C LEU A 206 4.14 -4.11 -11.47
N ILE A 207 3.99 -4.84 -12.59
CA ILE A 207 3.55 -6.24 -12.57
C ILE A 207 4.60 -7.11 -11.86
N GLN A 208 5.86 -6.98 -12.21
CA GLN A 208 6.96 -7.74 -11.61
C GLN A 208 7.12 -7.42 -10.12
N ASP A 209 7.10 -6.14 -9.75
CA ASP A 209 7.19 -5.71 -8.36
C ASP A 209 6.00 -6.25 -7.52
N SER A 210 4.77 -6.26 -8.08
CA SER A 210 3.61 -6.84 -7.40
C SER A 210 3.71 -8.36 -7.25
N GLN A 211 4.24 -9.05 -8.25
CA GLN A 211 4.50 -10.50 -8.19
C GLN A 211 5.58 -10.84 -7.16
N GLU A 212 6.65 -10.06 -7.10
CA GLU A 212 7.74 -10.28 -6.13
C GLU A 212 7.24 -10.06 -4.69
N GLN A 213 6.50 -8.98 -4.46
CA GLN A 213 5.89 -8.71 -3.16
C GLN A 213 4.90 -9.81 -2.76
N ALA A 214 4.06 -10.30 -3.69
CA ALA A 214 3.15 -11.40 -3.44
C ALA A 214 3.88 -12.73 -3.18
N ARG A 215 5.04 -12.95 -3.78
CA ARG A 215 5.87 -14.15 -3.59
C ARG A 215 6.30 -14.33 -2.13
N ASN A 216 6.56 -13.22 -1.41
CA ASN A 216 6.92 -13.27 0.00
C ASN A 216 5.85 -13.94 0.87
N LEU A 217 4.56 -13.85 0.48
CA LEU A 217 3.48 -14.51 1.21
C LEU A 217 3.55 -16.04 1.14
N LEU A 218 4.18 -16.60 0.11
CA LEU A 218 4.28 -18.07 -0.06
C LEU A 218 5.13 -18.75 1.02
N ALA A 219 5.96 -18.01 1.73
CA ALA A 219 6.71 -18.50 2.88
C ALA A 219 5.86 -18.66 4.15
N LEU A 220 4.65 -18.11 4.16
CA LEU A 220 3.72 -18.09 5.29
C LEU A 220 2.70 -19.25 5.19
N PRO A 221 2.06 -19.64 6.30
CA PRO A 221 1.09 -20.75 6.34
C PRO A 221 -0.27 -20.36 5.75
N LEU A 222 -0.30 -20.10 4.44
CA LEU A 222 -1.50 -19.73 3.69
C LEU A 222 -2.54 -20.86 3.64
N ALA A 223 -3.82 -20.49 3.66
CA ALA A 223 -4.89 -21.41 3.24
C ALA A 223 -4.67 -21.89 1.81
N THR A 224 -5.02 -23.14 1.51
CA THR A 224 -4.76 -23.78 0.21
C THR A 224 -5.25 -22.94 -0.98
N GLN A 225 -6.43 -22.34 -0.85
CA GLN A 225 -7.02 -21.52 -1.92
C GLN A 225 -6.20 -20.25 -2.18
N ASN A 226 -5.78 -19.55 -1.13
CA ASN A 226 -4.97 -18.32 -1.25
C ASN A 226 -3.57 -18.65 -1.78
N LYS A 227 -2.99 -19.77 -1.33
CA LYS A 227 -1.71 -20.26 -1.84
C LYS A 227 -1.78 -20.55 -3.34
N GLU A 228 -2.80 -21.29 -3.80
CA GLU A 228 -3.00 -21.60 -5.22
C GLU A 228 -3.17 -20.31 -6.04
N LEU A 229 -3.94 -19.34 -5.54
CA LEU A 229 -4.15 -18.04 -6.19
C LEU A 229 -2.82 -17.30 -6.36
N ILE A 230 -2.03 -17.16 -5.30
CA ILE A 230 -0.75 -16.46 -5.33
C ILE A 230 0.26 -17.18 -6.23
N GLU A 231 0.44 -18.51 -6.07
CA GLU A 231 1.37 -19.30 -6.91
C GLU A 231 1.09 -19.15 -8.40
N ASN A 232 -0.18 -19.21 -8.80
CA ASN A 232 -0.56 -19.01 -10.19
C ASN A 232 -0.35 -17.58 -10.69
N PHE A 233 -0.47 -16.58 -9.83
CA PHE A 233 -0.18 -15.17 -10.15
C PHE A 233 1.32 -14.93 -10.35
N VAL A 234 2.15 -15.36 -9.41
CA VAL A 234 3.59 -15.11 -9.44
C VAL A 234 4.34 -15.89 -10.51
N THR A 235 3.80 -17.03 -10.93
CA THR A 235 4.40 -17.88 -11.99
C THR A 235 3.70 -17.73 -13.36
N ILE A 236 2.76 -16.79 -13.51
CA ILE A 236 1.97 -16.69 -14.76
C ILE A 236 2.83 -16.39 -15.99
N MET A 237 3.97 -15.72 -15.81
CA MET A 237 4.90 -15.41 -16.90
C MET A 237 5.78 -16.60 -17.32
N GLU A 238 5.91 -17.62 -16.49
CA GLU A 238 6.75 -18.80 -16.73
C GLU A 238 6.08 -19.85 -17.62
N VAL A 239 4.76 -19.74 -17.80
CA VAL A 239 3.97 -20.75 -18.53
C VAL A 239 3.66 -20.32 -19.98
N PRO A 240 3.34 -21.29 -20.89
CA PRO A 240 2.97 -21.00 -22.28
C PRO A 240 1.70 -20.16 -22.43
N PHE A 241 1.50 -19.55 -23.59
CA PHE A 241 0.38 -18.66 -23.91
C PHE A 241 -1.01 -19.24 -23.55
N MET A 242 -1.29 -20.48 -23.91
CA MET A 242 -2.60 -21.12 -23.63
C MET A 242 -2.84 -21.28 -22.13
N GLU A 243 -1.79 -21.59 -21.37
CA GLU A 243 -1.88 -21.72 -19.92
C GLU A 243 -2.04 -20.34 -19.25
N ARG A 244 -1.37 -19.27 -19.74
CA ARG A 244 -1.63 -17.90 -19.28
C ARG A 244 -3.09 -17.51 -19.48
N LEU A 245 -3.64 -17.81 -20.67
CA LEU A 245 -5.05 -17.53 -20.96
C LEU A 245 -5.99 -18.31 -20.02
N ARG A 246 -5.69 -19.59 -19.76
CA ARG A 246 -6.46 -20.42 -18.83
C ARG A 246 -6.43 -19.86 -17.41
N ARG A 247 -5.25 -19.46 -16.91
CA ARG A 247 -5.08 -18.90 -15.57
C ARG A 247 -5.80 -17.56 -15.43
N LEU A 248 -5.66 -16.64 -16.40
CA LEU A 248 -6.38 -15.37 -16.40
C LEU A 248 -7.89 -15.55 -16.34
N LYS A 249 -8.44 -16.53 -17.07
CA LYS A 249 -9.88 -16.85 -17.03
C LYS A 249 -10.31 -17.54 -15.75
N LYS A 250 -9.50 -18.50 -15.25
CA LYS A 250 -9.84 -19.28 -14.05
C LYS A 250 -9.85 -18.43 -12.79
N TYR A 251 -8.81 -17.60 -12.58
CA TYR A 251 -8.64 -16.82 -11.36
C TYR A 251 -9.18 -15.40 -11.47
N GLY A 252 -9.35 -14.88 -12.68
CA GLY A 252 -9.93 -13.56 -12.90
C GLY A 252 -9.01 -12.38 -12.56
N TYR A 253 -7.67 -12.56 -12.62
CA TYR A 253 -6.72 -11.46 -12.40
C TYR A 253 -7.01 -10.29 -13.31
N ARG A 254 -7.28 -9.12 -12.70
CA ARG A 254 -7.69 -7.90 -13.42
C ARG A 254 -7.30 -6.67 -12.61
N LYS A 255 -7.18 -5.54 -13.29
CA LYS A 255 -7.06 -4.23 -12.67
C LYS A 255 -8.43 -3.67 -12.33
N ASN A 256 -8.49 -2.66 -11.47
CA ASN A 256 -9.74 -2.03 -11.07
C ASN A 256 -10.49 -1.39 -12.24
N ARG A 257 -9.78 -0.72 -13.16
CA ARG A 257 -10.38 -0.12 -14.35
C ARG A 257 -10.31 -1.03 -15.58
N ALA A 258 -11.38 -1.08 -16.36
CA ALA A 258 -11.50 -1.92 -17.56
C ALA A 258 -10.35 -1.70 -18.56
N PHE A 259 -9.96 -0.43 -18.82
CA PHE A 259 -8.83 -0.13 -19.70
C PHE A 259 -7.51 -0.69 -19.16
N HIS A 260 -7.23 -0.54 -17.87
CA HIS A 260 -6.03 -1.09 -17.25
C HIS A 260 -6.04 -2.63 -17.25
N THR A 261 -7.22 -3.24 -17.08
CA THR A 261 -7.39 -4.69 -17.21
C THR A 261 -7.07 -5.16 -18.62
N PHE A 262 -7.56 -4.45 -19.65
CA PHE A 262 -7.26 -4.77 -21.05
C PHE A 262 -5.75 -4.72 -21.32
N VAL A 263 -5.08 -3.65 -20.88
CA VAL A 263 -3.61 -3.52 -21.03
C VAL A 263 -2.88 -4.63 -20.28
N PHE A 264 -3.23 -4.86 -19.01
CA PHE A 264 -2.65 -5.92 -18.16
C PHE A 264 -2.79 -7.30 -18.81
N THR A 265 -4.01 -7.67 -19.22
CA THR A 265 -4.29 -8.96 -19.84
C THR A 265 -3.51 -9.12 -21.16
N THR A 266 -3.47 -8.08 -21.99
CA THR A 266 -2.73 -8.10 -23.25
C THR A 266 -1.23 -8.29 -23.03
N LEU A 267 -0.65 -7.58 -22.06
CA LEU A 267 0.77 -7.71 -21.70
C LEU A 267 1.08 -9.13 -21.21
N ILE A 268 0.31 -9.66 -20.28
CA ILE A 268 0.50 -11.03 -19.76
C ILE A 268 0.40 -12.07 -20.90
N LEU A 269 -0.58 -11.97 -21.78
CA LEU A 269 -0.78 -12.94 -22.86
C LEU A 269 0.33 -12.88 -23.91
N THR A 270 0.68 -11.70 -24.38
CA THR A 270 1.59 -11.52 -25.51
C THR A 270 3.06 -11.45 -25.13
N LYS A 271 3.39 -11.19 -23.87
CA LYS A 271 4.73 -10.83 -23.40
C LYS A 271 5.34 -9.65 -24.19
N PHE A 272 4.50 -8.78 -24.73
CA PHE A 272 4.97 -7.63 -25.51
C PHE A 272 5.90 -6.74 -24.67
N ALA A 273 7.11 -6.48 -25.18
CA ALA A 273 8.17 -5.72 -24.50
C ALA A 273 8.58 -6.27 -23.09
N TYR A 274 8.27 -7.53 -22.78
CA TYR A 274 8.73 -8.20 -21.57
C TYR A 274 10.26 -8.38 -21.64
N LYS A 275 10.92 -8.05 -20.55
CA LYS A 275 12.35 -8.32 -20.35
C LYS A 275 12.48 -9.14 -19.06
N GLU A 276 13.14 -10.27 -19.18
CA GLU A 276 13.51 -11.11 -18.03
C GLU A 276 14.52 -10.40 -17.14
#